data_9664ffbca2ec7fce4aa68406fe0b8ab9
#
_entry.id   9664ffbca2ec7fce4aa68406fe0b8ab9
#
_cell.length_a   1.000
_cell.length_b   1.000
_cell.length_c   1.000
_cell.angle_alpha   90.00
_cell.angle_beta   90.00
_cell.angle_gamma   90.00
#
_symmetry.space_group_name_H-M   'P 1'
#
loop_
_entity.id
_entity.type
_entity.pdbx_description
1 polymer ?
#
loop_
_entity_poly.entity_id
_entity_poly.type
_entity_poly.pdbx_seq_one_letter_code
_entity_poly.pdbx_strand_id
1 'polypeptide(L)'
;MSPPRKALRQTRFKNERLDPIGAELMSLAELRGRVPATQLLQTERVEFFMVLVATGGRGGHLVDFERFSLRAGHVVFVRPGQVQQWQPANGFEADPAVVQPTASTSRQATMSLLRLEEWPVHFRMGADGLAAWRSLSAMLRRELDQPILDELSAAMARELILCLMLGISRSAAGHPSAPTAQATLIRRLRRALEERVHARPSVALLARSVGVSTSTLARACQDVLGHSAKEEVDRRVALEAQRLLVHTTATSVAIGELLGFDEPTNFVKFFRRLVGTTPEAFRQAHRLQR
;
A
#
# COMPACT_ATOMS: atom_id res chain seq x y z
N MET A 1 -9.28 9.52 -34.76
CA MET A 1 -9.45 10.15 -33.43
C MET A 1 -9.43 9.03 -32.39
N SER A 2 -8.33 8.90 -31.63
CA SER A 2 -8.28 7.94 -30.54
C SER A 2 -9.16 8.44 -29.38
N PRO A 3 -9.92 7.57 -28.68
CA PRO A 3 -10.76 7.99 -27.58
C PRO A 3 -9.92 8.60 -26.44
N PRO A 4 -10.46 9.56 -25.68
CA PRO A 4 -9.74 10.19 -24.59
C PRO A 4 -9.32 9.13 -23.56
N ARG A 5 -8.03 9.09 -23.25
CA ARG A 5 -7.42 8.15 -22.31
C ARG A 5 -7.95 8.44 -20.91
N LYS A 6 -8.66 7.48 -20.31
CA LYS A 6 -9.04 7.56 -18.90
C LYS A 6 -7.76 7.70 -18.03
N ALA A 7 -7.69 8.78 -17.28
CA ALA A 7 -6.71 8.93 -16.22
C ALA A 7 -6.83 7.76 -15.22
N LEU A 8 -5.72 7.38 -14.58
CA LEU A 8 -5.76 6.39 -13.50
C LEU A 8 -6.78 6.84 -12.47
N ARG A 9 -7.71 5.95 -12.16
CA ARG A 9 -8.71 6.22 -11.15
C ARG A 9 -8.04 6.34 -9.79
N GLN A 10 -8.19 7.49 -9.15
CA GLN A 10 -7.86 7.67 -7.74
C GLN A 10 -9.08 7.24 -6.93
N THR A 11 -8.89 6.24 -6.08
CA THR A 11 -9.94 5.75 -5.21
C THR A 11 -9.68 6.27 -3.81
N ARG A 12 -10.64 7.07 -3.34
CA ARG A 12 -10.70 7.60 -1.98
C ARG A 12 -11.72 6.83 -1.18
N PHE A 13 -11.52 6.77 0.11
CA PHE A 13 -12.56 6.32 1.01
C PHE A 13 -13.76 7.27 0.91
N LYS A 14 -14.95 6.74 0.63
CA LYS A 14 -16.19 7.52 0.45
C LYS A 14 -17.34 6.77 1.11
N ASN A 15 -17.35 6.73 2.41
CA ASN A 15 -18.48 6.20 3.14
C ASN A 15 -18.81 7.17 4.28
N GLU A 16 -19.65 8.16 4.00
CA GLU A 16 -20.04 9.22 4.95
C GLU A 16 -20.55 8.65 6.28
N ARG A 17 -21.26 7.51 6.24
CA ARG A 17 -21.74 6.84 7.44
C ARG A 17 -20.58 6.33 8.33
N LEU A 18 -19.47 5.96 7.74
CA LEU A 18 -18.30 5.39 8.43
C LEU A 18 -17.17 6.41 8.62
N ASP A 19 -17.32 7.65 8.18
CA ASP A 19 -16.34 8.72 8.38
C ASP A 19 -15.93 8.88 9.86
N PRO A 20 -16.86 8.79 10.86
CA PRO A 20 -16.47 8.86 12.27
C PRO A 20 -15.58 7.70 12.73
N ILE A 21 -15.61 6.57 12.02
CA ILE A 21 -14.78 5.39 12.29
C ILE A 21 -13.44 5.51 11.54
N GLY A 22 -13.47 6.06 10.32
CA GLY A 22 -12.32 6.17 9.44
C GLY A 22 -11.87 4.82 8.86
N ALA A 23 -12.74 3.80 8.87
CA ALA A 23 -12.45 2.48 8.34
C ALA A 23 -13.72 1.76 7.90
N GLU A 24 -13.56 0.83 6.97
CA GLU A 24 -14.62 -0.04 6.47
C GLU A 24 -14.12 -1.46 6.29
N LEU A 25 -14.92 -2.43 6.70
CA LEU A 25 -14.71 -3.85 6.42
C LEU A 25 -15.88 -4.36 5.59
N MET A 26 -15.58 -5.05 4.50
CA MET A 26 -16.60 -5.69 3.67
C MET A 26 -16.11 -7.07 3.19
N SER A 27 -17.00 -7.89 2.68
CA SER A 27 -16.62 -9.08 1.94
C SER A 27 -16.39 -8.75 0.47
N LEU A 28 -15.65 -9.59 -0.24
CA LEU A 28 -15.53 -9.47 -1.69
C LEU A 28 -16.88 -9.61 -2.40
N ALA A 29 -17.82 -10.37 -1.82
CA ALA A 29 -19.19 -10.50 -2.33
C ALA A 29 -19.94 -9.17 -2.24
N GLU A 30 -19.86 -8.46 -1.10
CA GLU A 30 -20.45 -7.13 -0.92
C GLU A 30 -19.79 -6.11 -1.85
N LEU A 31 -18.46 -6.15 -1.99
CA LEU A 31 -17.74 -5.28 -2.91
C LEU A 31 -18.21 -5.50 -4.37
N ARG A 32 -18.41 -6.75 -4.79
CA ARG A 32 -18.96 -7.10 -6.10
C ARG A 32 -20.39 -6.61 -6.31
N GLY A 33 -21.19 -6.54 -5.26
CA GLY A 33 -22.54 -5.98 -5.30
C GLY A 33 -22.56 -4.45 -5.42
N ARG A 34 -21.54 -3.76 -4.91
CA ARG A 34 -21.44 -2.28 -4.91
C ARG A 34 -20.72 -1.72 -6.13
N VAL A 35 -19.81 -2.49 -6.71
CA VAL A 35 -18.92 -2.04 -7.79
C VAL A 35 -19.11 -2.90 -9.02
N PRO A 36 -19.41 -2.32 -10.21
CA PRO A 36 -19.51 -3.07 -11.45
C PRO A 36 -18.25 -3.92 -11.70
N ALA A 37 -18.42 -5.15 -12.21
CA ALA A 37 -17.31 -6.07 -12.45
C ALA A 37 -16.21 -5.45 -13.34
N THR A 38 -16.60 -4.70 -14.36
CA THR A 38 -15.67 -3.97 -15.24
C THR A 38 -14.84 -2.93 -14.51
N GLN A 39 -15.37 -2.35 -13.45
CA GLN A 39 -14.68 -1.36 -12.62
C GLN A 39 -13.80 -2.03 -11.57
N LEU A 40 -14.25 -3.13 -10.97
CA LEU A 40 -13.47 -3.90 -10.00
C LEU A 40 -12.16 -4.42 -10.59
N LEU A 41 -12.18 -4.81 -11.88
CA LEU A 41 -11.02 -5.32 -12.59
C LEU A 41 -10.09 -4.20 -13.12
N GLN A 42 -10.43 -2.93 -12.93
CA GLN A 42 -9.57 -1.83 -13.35
C GLN A 42 -8.44 -1.63 -12.36
N THR A 43 -7.32 -1.18 -12.89
CA THR A 43 -6.20 -0.73 -12.07
C THR A 43 -6.54 0.62 -11.45
N GLU A 44 -6.33 0.75 -10.14
CA GLU A 44 -6.60 1.98 -9.40
C GLU A 44 -5.48 2.32 -8.42
N ARG A 45 -5.26 3.62 -8.20
CA ARG A 45 -4.37 4.13 -7.14
C ARG A 45 -5.22 4.43 -5.92
N VAL A 46 -4.86 3.86 -4.78
CA VAL A 46 -5.59 4.05 -3.52
C VAL A 46 -4.98 5.17 -2.68
N GLU A 47 -5.82 5.91 -1.95
CA GLU A 47 -5.40 6.97 -1.01
C GLU A 47 -5.60 6.54 0.46
N PHE A 48 -5.82 5.26 0.70
CA PHE A 48 -6.04 4.65 2.01
C PHE A 48 -5.16 3.42 2.20
N PHE A 49 -5.05 2.95 3.42
CA PHE A 49 -4.51 1.61 3.67
C PHE A 49 -5.59 0.57 3.40
N MET A 50 -5.23 -0.48 2.66
CA MET A 50 -6.12 -1.63 2.47
C MET A 50 -5.42 -2.90 2.93
N VAL A 51 -6.11 -3.67 3.75
CA VAL A 51 -5.72 -5.04 4.11
C VAL A 51 -6.73 -5.98 3.48
N LEU A 52 -6.27 -6.84 2.60
CA LEU A 52 -7.07 -7.90 2.01
C LEU A 52 -6.72 -9.22 2.69
N VAL A 53 -7.64 -9.84 3.37
CA VAL A 53 -7.47 -11.19 3.95
C VAL A 53 -8.25 -12.19 3.10
N ALA A 54 -7.56 -13.13 2.47
CA ALA A 54 -8.19 -14.23 1.75
C ALA A 54 -8.76 -15.23 2.76
N THR A 55 -10.06 -15.49 2.71
CA THR A 55 -10.79 -16.33 3.64
C THR A 55 -11.18 -17.69 3.07
N GLY A 56 -11.22 -17.81 1.72
CA GLY A 56 -11.55 -19.05 1.02
C GLY A 56 -11.20 -19.05 -0.45
N GLY A 57 -11.25 -20.20 -1.08
CA GLY A 57 -11.02 -20.36 -2.51
C GLY A 57 -9.60 -20.03 -2.97
N ARG A 58 -9.47 -19.68 -4.27
CA ARG A 58 -8.21 -19.24 -4.89
C ARG A 58 -8.48 -18.01 -5.74
N GLY A 59 -7.58 -17.04 -5.70
CA GLY A 59 -7.68 -15.82 -6.48
C GLY A 59 -6.32 -15.15 -6.66
N GLY A 60 -6.34 -13.93 -7.17
CA GLY A 60 -5.14 -13.12 -7.35
C GLY A 60 -5.38 -11.66 -7.02
N HIS A 61 -4.30 -10.98 -6.72
CA HIS A 61 -4.27 -9.54 -6.55
C HIS A 61 -2.96 -8.99 -7.09
N LEU A 62 -3.03 -7.87 -7.77
CA LEU A 62 -1.84 -7.19 -8.29
C LEU A 62 -1.64 -5.92 -7.44
N VAL A 63 -0.42 -5.72 -6.96
CA VAL A 63 0.00 -4.48 -6.29
C VAL A 63 1.23 -3.95 -7.00
N ASP A 64 1.16 -2.72 -7.45
CA ASP A 64 2.13 -2.10 -8.34
C ASP A 64 2.33 -2.99 -9.58
N PHE A 65 3.46 -3.66 -9.75
CA PHE A 65 3.77 -4.51 -10.91
C PHE A 65 3.95 -5.98 -10.52
N GLU A 66 3.62 -6.33 -9.26
CA GLU A 66 3.78 -7.67 -8.72
C GLU A 66 2.42 -8.35 -8.54
N ARG A 67 2.31 -9.57 -9.05
CA ARG A 67 1.10 -10.39 -8.94
C ARG A 67 1.24 -11.40 -7.81
N PHE A 68 0.25 -11.43 -6.93
CA PHE A 68 0.16 -12.37 -5.82
C PHE A 68 -0.96 -13.37 -6.04
N SER A 69 -0.64 -14.67 -5.98
CA SER A 69 -1.63 -15.75 -5.94
C SER A 69 -2.11 -15.95 -4.51
N LEU A 70 -3.42 -15.94 -4.31
CA LEU A 70 -4.04 -15.91 -2.99
C LEU A 70 -4.88 -17.17 -2.74
N ARG A 71 -4.87 -17.62 -1.49
CA ARG A 71 -5.72 -18.66 -0.92
C ARG A 71 -5.93 -18.36 0.57
N ALA A 72 -6.84 -19.08 1.23
CA ALA A 72 -7.15 -18.84 2.65
C ALA A 72 -5.90 -18.65 3.52
N GLY A 73 -5.92 -17.60 4.34
CA GLY A 73 -4.81 -17.16 5.19
C GLY A 73 -3.77 -16.27 4.53
N HIS A 74 -3.83 -16.02 3.22
CA HIS A 74 -2.98 -15.02 2.58
C HIS A 74 -3.50 -13.61 2.85
N VAL A 75 -2.59 -12.70 3.08
CA VAL A 75 -2.87 -11.28 3.34
C VAL A 75 -2.14 -10.45 2.30
N VAL A 76 -2.83 -9.49 1.70
CA VAL A 76 -2.23 -8.43 0.88
C VAL A 76 -2.42 -7.10 1.57
N PHE A 77 -1.35 -6.36 1.73
CA PHE A 77 -1.36 -5.02 2.31
C PHE A 77 -1.00 -3.98 1.26
N VAL A 78 -1.93 -3.07 1.01
CA VAL A 78 -1.77 -1.98 0.04
C VAL A 78 -1.71 -0.66 0.79
N ARG A 79 -0.71 0.15 0.48
CA ARG A 79 -0.46 1.46 1.10
C ARG A 79 -1.03 2.58 0.25
N PRO A 80 -1.34 3.74 0.85
CA PRO A 80 -1.66 4.95 0.08
C PRO A 80 -0.61 5.22 -1.00
N GLY A 81 -1.07 5.58 -2.19
CA GLY A 81 -0.22 5.83 -3.36
C GLY A 81 0.17 4.59 -4.15
N GLN A 82 0.00 3.37 -3.63
CA GLN A 82 0.20 2.16 -4.42
C GLN A 82 -0.94 1.95 -5.41
N VAL A 83 -0.61 1.26 -6.46
CA VAL A 83 -1.56 0.89 -7.50
C VAL A 83 -1.95 -0.57 -7.32
N GLN A 84 -3.24 -0.86 -7.38
CA GLN A 84 -3.77 -2.20 -7.20
C GLN A 84 -4.74 -2.60 -8.29
N GLN A 85 -4.91 -3.91 -8.47
CA GLN A 85 -5.92 -4.49 -9.35
C GLN A 85 -6.41 -5.83 -8.79
N TRP A 86 -7.71 -5.97 -8.72
CA TRP A 86 -8.34 -7.23 -8.35
C TRP A 86 -8.25 -8.24 -9.48
N GLN A 87 -7.94 -9.50 -9.14
CA GLN A 87 -7.93 -10.63 -10.06
C GLN A 87 -8.70 -11.80 -9.43
N PRO A 88 -9.97 -11.60 -9.11
CA PRO A 88 -10.76 -12.61 -8.41
C PRO A 88 -11.10 -13.77 -9.37
N ALA A 89 -10.85 -14.99 -8.95
CA ALA A 89 -11.35 -16.18 -9.62
C ALA A 89 -12.73 -16.57 -9.06
N ASN A 90 -13.41 -17.51 -9.73
CA ASN A 90 -14.67 -18.06 -9.24
C ASN A 90 -14.43 -18.78 -7.90
N GLY A 91 -15.34 -18.57 -6.93
CA GLY A 91 -15.21 -19.15 -5.59
C GLY A 91 -14.11 -18.54 -4.72
N PHE A 92 -13.47 -17.43 -5.15
CA PHE A 92 -12.53 -16.70 -4.29
C PHE A 92 -13.29 -15.83 -3.28
N GLU A 93 -12.96 -16.02 -2.00
CA GLU A 93 -13.52 -15.29 -0.88
C GLU A 93 -12.41 -14.51 -0.19
N ALA A 94 -12.69 -13.25 0.09
CA ALA A 94 -11.76 -12.36 0.78
C ALA A 94 -12.51 -11.24 1.51
N ASP A 95 -11.89 -10.71 2.53
CA ASP A 95 -12.35 -9.56 3.31
C ASP A 95 -11.37 -8.39 3.12
N PRO A 96 -11.67 -7.42 2.25
CA PRO A 96 -10.96 -6.16 2.23
C PRO A 96 -11.39 -5.28 3.42
N ALA A 97 -10.40 -4.85 4.20
CA ALA A 97 -10.53 -3.81 5.21
C ALA A 97 -9.81 -2.55 4.72
N VAL A 98 -10.52 -1.45 4.69
CA VAL A 98 -10.00 -0.14 4.30
C VAL A 98 -9.87 0.74 5.53
N VAL A 99 -8.71 1.38 5.71
CA VAL A 99 -8.43 2.25 6.87
C VAL A 99 -7.84 3.57 6.37
N GLN A 100 -8.43 4.70 6.80
CA GLN A 100 -7.93 6.02 6.46
C GLN A 100 -6.62 6.35 7.21
N PRO A 101 -5.67 7.06 6.57
CA PRO A 101 -4.41 7.47 7.21
C PRO A 101 -4.60 8.44 8.39
N THR A 102 -5.73 9.16 8.42
CA THR A 102 -6.04 10.28 9.35
C THR A 102 -6.71 9.87 10.64
N ALA A 103 -6.75 8.58 10.96
CA ALA A 103 -7.38 8.11 12.20
C ALA A 103 -6.79 8.81 13.44
N SER A 104 -7.65 9.53 14.14
CA SER A 104 -7.55 10.31 15.40
C SER A 104 -6.26 10.23 16.25
N THR A 105 -5.77 11.39 16.69
CA THR A 105 -4.57 11.64 17.50
C THR A 105 -4.44 10.84 18.82
N SER A 106 -5.52 10.43 19.45
CA SER A 106 -5.50 9.62 20.70
C SER A 106 -5.00 8.18 20.46
N ARG A 107 -4.95 7.72 19.21
CA ARG A 107 -4.52 6.39 18.79
C ARG A 107 -3.13 6.35 18.17
N GLN A 108 -2.49 7.50 18.03
CA GLN A 108 -1.20 7.60 17.35
C GLN A 108 -0.13 6.71 18.01
N ALA A 109 -0.15 6.56 19.33
CA ALA A 109 0.74 5.66 20.06
C ALA A 109 0.46 4.18 19.68
N THR A 110 -0.80 3.76 19.65
CA THR A 110 -1.17 2.37 19.31
C THR A 110 -0.97 2.10 17.82
N MET A 111 -1.29 3.06 16.95
CA MET A 111 -1.00 2.95 15.51
C MET A 111 0.50 2.83 15.23
N SER A 112 1.35 3.45 16.06
CA SER A 112 2.81 3.28 15.98
C SER A 112 3.26 1.85 16.30
N LEU A 113 2.52 1.12 17.12
CA LEU A 113 2.80 -0.30 17.41
C LEU A 113 2.54 -1.22 16.22
N LEU A 114 1.66 -0.82 15.29
CA LEU A 114 1.32 -1.61 14.12
C LEU A 114 2.46 -1.71 13.11
N ARG A 115 3.37 -0.74 13.11
CA ARG A 115 4.52 -0.70 12.18
C ARG A 115 4.13 -0.96 10.73
N LEU A 116 3.10 -0.30 10.25
CA LEU A 116 2.53 -0.51 8.91
C LEU A 116 3.58 -0.39 7.79
N GLU A 117 4.62 0.41 8.00
CA GLU A 117 5.73 0.57 7.05
C GLU A 117 6.60 -0.68 6.91
N GLU A 118 6.61 -1.54 7.94
CA GLU A 118 7.38 -2.78 7.96
C GLU A 118 6.60 -3.97 7.39
N TRP A 119 5.27 -3.85 7.25
CA TRP A 119 4.48 -4.97 6.75
C TRP A 119 4.89 -5.31 5.31
N PRO A 120 5.13 -6.58 4.99
CA PRO A 120 5.26 -6.99 3.59
C PRO A 120 3.99 -6.67 2.80
N VAL A 121 4.10 -6.47 1.49
CA VAL A 121 2.93 -6.33 0.62
C VAL A 121 2.10 -7.62 0.64
N HIS A 122 2.76 -8.78 0.75
CA HIS A 122 2.11 -10.08 0.82
C HIS A 122 2.77 -10.94 1.89
N PHE A 123 1.94 -11.60 2.71
CA PHE A 123 2.38 -12.55 3.73
C PHE A 123 1.29 -13.55 4.05
N ARG A 124 1.56 -14.48 4.97
CA ARG A 124 0.62 -15.51 5.34
C ARG A 124 0.33 -15.48 6.85
N MET A 125 -0.92 -15.51 7.18
CA MET A 125 -1.48 -15.67 8.52
C MET A 125 -1.60 -17.16 8.84
N GLY A 126 -1.23 -17.59 10.04
CA GLY A 126 -1.45 -18.94 10.50
C GLY A 126 -2.93 -19.25 10.73
N ALA A 127 -3.25 -20.52 10.99
CA ALA A 127 -4.63 -20.97 11.21
C ALA A 127 -5.32 -20.21 12.35
N ASP A 128 -4.64 -20.03 13.48
CA ASP A 128 -5.17 -19.31 14.65
C ASP A 128 -5.41 -17.82 14.34
N GLY A 129 -4.50 -17.21 13.58
CA GLY A 129 -4.66 -15.83 13.13
C GLY A 129 -5.86 -15.66 12.21
N LEU A 130 -6.07 -16.60 11.28
CA LEU A 130 -7.24 -16.58 10.39
C LEU A 130 -8.55 -16.85 11.15
N ALA A 131 -8.54 -17.73 12.16
CA ALA A 131 -9.70 -17.96 13.02
C ALA A 131 -10.05 -16.70 13.83
N ALA A 132 -9.04 -16.04 14.43
CA ALA A 132 -9.21 -14.77 15.13
C ALA A 132 -9.75 -13.66 14.21
N TRP A 133 -9.19 -13.55 12.98
CA TRP A 133 -9.70 -12.63 11.96
C TRP A 133 -11.20 -12.84 11.70
N ARG A 134 -11.62 -14.09 11.45
CA ARG A 134 -13.03 -14.42 11.18
C ARG A 134 -13.95 -14.04 12.34
N SER A 135 -13.55 -14.31 13.58
CA SER A 135 -14.35 -14.00 14.77
C SER A 135 -14.49 -12.48 14.95
N LEU A 136 -13.37 -11.74 14.90
CA LEU A 136 -13.37 -10.30 15.09
C LEU A 136 -14.06 -9.56 13.93
N SER A 137 -13.86 -10.01 12.69
CA SER A 137 -14.54 -9.43 11.53
C SER A 137 -16.05 -9.65 11.56
N ALA A 138 -16.52 -10.81 12.06
CA ALA A 138 -17.95 -11.06 12.25
C ALA A 138 -18.55 -10.14 13.33
N MET A 139 -17.82 -9.89 14.43
CA MET A 139 -18.26 -8.91 15.45
C MET A 139 -18.30 -7.50 14.86
N LEU A 140 -17.27 -7.09 14.16
CA LEU A 140 -17.21 -5.76 13.53
C LEU A 140 -18.36 -5.56 12.53
N ARG A 141 -18.68 -6.56 11.70
CA ARG A 141 -19.80 -6.46 10.76
C ARG A 141 -21.11 -6.22 11.48
N ARG A 142 -21.39 -6.92 12.59
CA ARG A 142 -22.61 -6.72 13.39
C ARG A 142 -22.74 -5.27 13.87
N GLU A 143 -21.64 -4.64 14.30
CA GLU A 143 -21.66 -3.23 14.72
C GLU A 143 -21.87 -2.29 13.50
N LEU A 144 -21.23 -2.57 12.39
CA LEU A 144 -21.36 -1.75 11.18
C LEU A 144 -22.72 -1.91 10.49
N ASP A 145 -23.42 -3.02 10.68
CA ASP A 145 -24.73 -3.29 10.09
C ASP A 145 -25.90 -2.69 10.89
N GLN A 146 -25.62 -2.11 12.08
CA GLN A 146 -26.67 -1.43 12.86
C GLN A 146 -27.32 -0.30 12.05
N PRO A 147 -28.65 -0.13 12.07
CA PRO A 147 -29.34 0.90 11.31
C PRO A 147 -28.87 2.32 11.67
N ILE A 148 -28.55 2.54 12.95
CA ILE A 148 -28.02 3.79 13.48
C ILE A 148 -26.67 3.47 14.13
N LEU A 149 -25.63 4.14 13.66
CA LEU A 149 -24.30 4.04 14.24
C LEU A 149 -24.17 5.10 15.34
N ASP A 150 -24.55 4.74 16.55
CA ASP A 150 -24.39 5.62 17.71
C ASP A 150 -22.91 5.70 18.16
N GLU A 151 -22.63 6.56 19.14
CA GLU A 151 -21.25 6.76 19.64
C GLU A 151 -20.65 5.49 20.24
N LEU A 152 -21.45 4.64 20.87
CA LEU A 152 -20.99 3.40 21.51
C LEU A 152 -20.65 2.36 20.45
N SER A 153 -21.52 2.15 19.46
CA SER A 153 -21.26 1.28 18.30
C SER A 153 -20.05 1.75 17.51
N ALA A 154 -19.92 3.06 17.27
CA ALA A 154 -18.76 3.63 16.62
C ALA A 154 -17.46 3.43 17.43
N ALA A 155 -17.52 3.55 18.76
CA ALA A 155 -16.37 3.29 19.64
C ALA A 155 -15.99 1.81 19.60
N MET A 156 -16.96 0.90 19.72
CA MET A 156 -16.74 -0.56 19.65
C MET A 156 -16.15 -0.97 18.28
N ALA A 157 -16.71 -0.46 17.18
CA ALA A 157 -16.18 -0.73 15.84
C ALA A 157 -14.72 -0.29 15.70
N ARG A 158 -14.38 0.89 16.25
CA ARG A 158 -13.00 1.38 16.24
C ARG A 158 -12.04 0.47 17.00
N GLU A 159 -12.42 -0.04 18.17
CA GLU A 159 -11.57 -0.96 18.95
C GLU A 159 -11.44 -2.34 18.26
N LEU A 160 -12.51 -2.84 17.67
CA LEU A 160 -12.47 -4.08 16.88
C LEU A 160 -11.53 -3.98 15.67
N ILE A 161 -11.55 -2.84 14.95
CA ILE A 161 -10.60 -2.57 13.85
C ILE A 161 -9.16 -2.59 14.38
N LEU A 162 -8.92 -1.95 15.51
CA LEU A 162 -7.59 -1.96 16.13
C LEU A 162 -7.15 -3.37 16.51
N CYS A 163 -8.02 -4.18 17.10
CA CYS A 163 -7.74 -5.58 17.41
C CYS A 163 -7.42 -6.40 16.15
N LEU A 164 -8.18 -6.21 15.06
CA LEU A 164 -7.90 -6.84 13.77
C LEU A 164 -6.52 -6.45 13.25
N MET A 165 -6.18 -5.16 13.26
CA MET A 165 -4.89 -4.66 12.79
C MET A 165 -3.72 -5.18 13.65
N LEU A 166 -3.88 -5.26 14.98
CA LEU A 166 -2.88 -5.84 15.88
C LEU A 166 -2.68 -7.34 15.61
N GLY A 167 -3.77 -8.08 15.37
CA GLY A 167 -3.70 -9.50 15.00
C GLY A 167 -2.94 -9.74 13.69
N ILE A 168 -3.18 -8.89 12.70
CA ILE A 168 -2.45 -8.92 11.43
C ILE A 168 -0.98 -8.55 11.63
N SER A 169 -0.70 -7.50 12.43
CA SER A 169 0.67 -7.05 12.71
C SER A 169 1.53 -8.18 13.30
N ARG A 170 0.97 -8.99 14.19
CA ARG A 170 1.64 -10.18 14.73
C ARG A 170 2.01 -11.20 13.65
N SER A 171 1.15 -11.36 12.64
CA SER A 171 1.40 -12.27 11.51
C SER A 171 2.40 -11.68 10.51
N ALA A 172 2.36 -10.37 10.28
CA ALA A 172 3.26 -9.67 9.37
C ALA A 172 4.70 -9.59 9.89
N ALA A 173 4.86 -9.44 11.22
CA ALA A 173 6.17 -9.28 11.85
C ALA A 173 7.00 -10.58 11.92
N GLY A 174 6.40 -11.74 11.61
CA GLY A 174 7.01 -13.00 12.06
C GLY A 174 7.10 -13.01 13.60
N HIS A 175 8.03 -13.72 14.19
CA HIS A 175 8.24 -13.64 15.65
C HIS A 175 8.85 -12.28 16.01
N PRO A 176 8.31 -11.53 16.98
CA PRO A 176 8.75 -10.17 17.26
C PRO A 176 10.13 -10.19 17.93
N SER A 177 11.16 -9.94 17.16
CA SER A 177 12.35 -9.30 17.74
C SER A 177 11.97 -7.85 18.05
N ALA A 178 12.32 -7.36 19.24
CA ALA A 178 12.20 -5.94 19.55
C ALA A 178 12.82 -5.12 18.39
N PRO A 179 12.19 -4.04 17.95
CA PRO A 179 12.69 -3.30 16.79
C PRO A 179 14.09 -2.80 17.12
N THR A 180 15.05 -3.17 16.32
CA THR A 180 16.40 -2.59 16.44
C THR A 180 16.31 -1.09 16.16
N ALA A 181 17.22 -0.31 16.76
CA ALA A 181 17.33 1.12 16.45
C ALA A 181 17.48 1.36 14.93
N GLN A 182 18.17 0.44 14.24
CA GLN A 182 18.37 0.45 12.80
C GLN A 182 17.08 0.22 12.02
N ALA A 183 16.24 -0.76 12.39
CA ALA A 183 14.94 -1.00 11.76
C ALA A 183 14.02 0.22 11.93
N THR A 184 14.05 0.86 13.12
CA THR A 184 13.32 2.10 13.37
C THR A 184 13.83 3.25 12.49
N LEU A 185 15.14 3.36 12.29
CA LEU A 185 15.74 4.37 11.41
C LEU A 185 15.33 4.15 9.94
N ILE A 186 15.34 2.91 9.45
CA ILE A 186 14.91 2.58 8.09
C ILE A 186 13.44 2.94 7.88
N ARG A 187 12.58 2.70 8.85
CA ARG A 187 11.17 3.11 8.80
C ARG A 187 11.03 4.63 8.65
N ARG A 188 11.76 5.41 9.45
CA ARG A 188 11.78 6.88 9.35
C ARG A 188 12.30 7.35 7.99
N LEU A 189 13.35 6.70 7.47
CA LEU A 189 13.87 6.95 6.13
C LEU A 189 12.80 6.74 5.06
N ARG A 190 12.11 5.60 5.06
CA ARG A 190 11.07 5.29 4.08
C ARG A 190 9.94 6.30 4.11
N ARG A 191 9.48 6.68 5.30
CA ARG A 191 8.46 7.72 5.44
C ARG A 191 8.93 9.07 4.87
N ALA A 192 10.12 9.52 5.24
CA ALA A 192 10.68 10.77 4.72
C ALA A 192 10.88 10.75 3.19
N LEU A 193 11.17 9.56 2.64
CA LEU A 193 11.32 9.36 1.19
C LEU A 193 9.95 9.40 0.48
N GLU A 194 8.90 8.78 1.03
CA GLU A 194 7.54 8.87 0.48
C GLU A 194 7.06 10.33 0.36
N GLU A 195 7.29 11.13 1.41
CA GLU A 195 6.88 12.55 1.44
C GLU A 195 7.60 13.40 0.38
N ARG A 196 8.76 12.96 -0.11
CA ARG A 196 9.68 13.75 -0.97
C ARG A 196 10.07 13.09 -2.28
N VAL A 197 9.42 12.00 -2.66
CA VAL A 197 9.80 11.20 -3.84
C VAL A 197 9.87 12.01 -5.13
N HIS A 198 8.97 12.98 -5.29
CA HIS A 198 8.93 13.86 -6.46
C HIS A 198 10.08 14.87 -6.52
N ALA A 199 10.72 15.18 -5.39
CA ALA A 199 11.88 16.07 -5.35
C ALA A 199 13.23 15.33 -5.47
N ARG A 200 13.21 13.99 -5.66
CA ARG A 200 14.41 13.14 -5.72
C ARG A 200 15.44 13.50 -4.64
N PRO A 201 15.08 13.29 -3.35
CA PRO A 201 15.86 13.80 -2.25
C PRO A 201 17.25 13.17 -2.20
N SER A 202 18.27 13.99 -1.86
CA SER A 202 19.61 13.47 -1.63
C SER A 202 19.67 12.66 -0.32
N VAL A 203 20.61 11.70 -0.25
CA VAL A 203 20.85 10.92 0.97
C VAL A 203 21.18 11.82 2.16
N ALA A 204 21.91 12.94 1.92
CA ALA A 204 22.24 13.91 2.96
C ALA A 204 20.99 14.64 3.50
N LEU A 205 20.04 14.98 2.64
CA LEU A 205 18.76 15.59 3.04
C LEU A 205 17.93 14.59 3.87
N LEU A 206 17.84 13.35 3.42
CA LEU A 206 17.11 12.29 4.13
C LEU A 206 17.76 11.98 5.50
N ALA A 207 19.08 11.86 5.57
CA ALA A 207 19.80 11.65 6.84
C ALA A 207 19.49 12.77 7.85
N ARG A 208 19.52 14.03 7.41
CA ARG A 208 19.14 15.19 8.24
C ARG A 208 17.68 15.14 8.68
N SER A 209 16.74 14.78 7.76
CA SER A 209 15.31 14.72 8.08
C SER A 209 14.96 13.62 9.10
N VAL A 210 15.78 12.56 9.17
CA VAL A 210 15.63 11.51 10.19
C VAL A 210 16.57 11.67 11.39
N GLY A 211 17.34 12.79 11.47
CA GLY A 211 18.13 13.17 12.63
C GLY A 211 19.39 12.32 12.85
N VAL A 212 20.05 11.86 11.78
CA VAL A 212 21.29 11.08 11.85
C VAL A 212 22.33 11.55 10.83
N SER A 213 23.59 11.09 11.00
CA SER A 213 24.62 11.29 9.98
C SER A 213 24.39 10.42 8.76
N THR A 214 24.96 10.82 7.61
CA THR A 214 24.92 10.00 6.37
C THR A 214 25.59 8.64 6.56
N SER A 215 26.64 8.56 7.35
CA SER A 215 27.33 7.30 7.65
C SER A 215 26.48 6.35 8.52
N THR A 216 25.77 6.90 9.51
CA THR A 216 24.81 6.12 10.32
C THR A 216 23.66 5.58 9.44
N LEU A 217 23.13 6.42 8.57
CA LEU A 217 22.06 6.01 7.63
C LEU A 217 22.56 4.93 6.66
N ALA A 218 23.77 5.10 6.09
CA ALA A 218 24.36 4.13 5.17
C ALA A 218 24.53 2.76 5.83
N ARG A 219 25.05 2.73 7.07
CA ARG A 219 25.21 1.48 7.84
C ARG A 219 23.85 0.81 8.09
N ALA A 220 22.85 1.57 8.54
CA ALA A 220 21.53 1.02 8.80
C ALA A 220 20.88 0.44 7.52
N CYS A 221 21.04 1.11 6.36
CA CYS A 221 20.57 0.58 5.09
C CYS A 221 21.27 -0.74 4.73
N GLN A 222 22.60 -0.79 4.87
CA GLN A 222 23.35 -2.00 4.56
C GLN A 222 22.96 -3.16 5.48
N ASP A 223 22.82 -2.90 6.79
CA ASP A 223 22.54 -3.94 7.80
C ASP A 223 21.09 -4.47 7.70
N VAL A 224 20.12 -3.60 7.39
CA VAL A 224 18.69 -3.96 7.41
C VAL A 224 18.16 -4.29 6.01
N LEU A 225 18.60 -3.55 4.97
CA LEU A 225 18.08 -3.69 3.60
C LEU A 225 19.03 -4.47 2.69
N GLY A 226 20.28 -4.64 3.08
CA GLY A 226 21.31 -5.29 2.25
C GLY A 226 21.79 -4.44 1.06
N HIS A 227 21.44 -3.14 1.04
CA HIS A 227 21.84 -2.21 -0.03
C HIS A 227 22.01 -0.78 0.50
N SER A 228 22.57 0.11 -0.33
CA SER A 228 22.85 1.48 0.06
C SER A 228 21.59 2.35 0.18
N ALA A 229 21.68 3.43 0.98
CA ALA A 229 20.60 4.44 1.06
C ALA A 229 20.29 5.09 -0.30
N LYS A 230 21.31 5.25 -1.16
CA LYS A 230 21.10 5.77 -2.52
C LYS A 230 20.29 4.81 -3.37
N GLU A 231 20.56 3.52 -3.28
CA GLU A 231 19.78 2.50 -3.99
C GLU A 231 18.33 2.45 -3.51
N GLU A 232 18.05 2.65 -2.21
CA GLU A 232 16.68 2.74 -1.69
C GLU A 232 15.94 3.93 -2.30
N VAL A 233 16.59 5.12 -2.37
CA VAL A 233 16.06 6.30 -3.05
C VAL A 233 15.81 6.01 -4.53
N ASP A 234 16.81 5.47 -5.22
CA ASP A 234 16.73 5.21 -6.65
C ASP A 234 15.61 4.20 -6.98
N ARG A 235 15.47 3.14 -6.19
CA ARG A 235 14.39 2.14 -6.36
C ARG A 235 13.01 2.78 -6.17
N ARG A 236 12.85 3.61 -5.15
CA ARG A 236 11.56 4.26 -4.88
C ARG A 236 11.18 5.27 -5.96
N VAL A 237 12.15 6.05 -6.46
CA VAL A 237 11.95 6.98 -7.59
C VAL A 237 11.62 6.21 -8.87
N ALA A 238 12.29 5.09 -9.13
CA ALA A 238 12.01 4.25 -10.29
C ALA A 238 10.59 3.66 -10.24
N LEU A 239 10.14 3.20 -9.06
CA LEU A 239 8.77 2.70 -8.86
C LEU A 239 7.73 3.80 -9.14
N GLU A 240 7.97 5.03 -8.66
CA GLU A 240 7.07 6.15 -8.94
C GLU A 240 7.05 6.50 -10.44
N ALA A 241 8.21 6.48 -11.10
CA ALA A 241 8.29 6.64 -12.55
C ALA A 241 7.47 5.57 -13.30
N GLN A 242 7.58 4.31 -12.92
CA GLN A 242 6.80 3.21 -13.50
C GLN A 242 5.29 3.46 -13.34
N ARG A 243 4.85 3.84 -12.14
CA ARG A 243 3.44 4.18 -11.85
C ARG A 243 2.94 5.31 -12.76
N LEU A 244 3.69 6.39 -12.84
CA LEU A 244 3.35 7.55 -13.68
C LEU A 244 3.31 7.19 -15.17
N LEU A 245 4.27 6.41 -15.66
CA LEU A 245 4.32 5.96 -17.07
C LEU A 245 3.10 5.13 -17.47
N VAL A 246 2.65 4.24 -16.61
CA VAL A 246 1.54 3.32 -16.90
C VAL A 246 0.19 4.02 -16.71
N HIS A 247 0.08 4.85 -15.68
CA HIS A 247 -1.20 5.34 -15.18
C HIS A 247 -1.52 6.79 -15.53
N THR A 248 -0.61 7.49 -16.22
CA THR A 248 -0.86 8.85 -16.72
C THR A 248 -0.61 8.95 -18.22
N THR A 249 -1.03 10.07 -18.80
CA THR A 249 -0.72 10.43 -20.19
C THR A 249 0.50 11.34 -20.29
N ALA A 250 1.13 11.68 -19.17
CA ALA A 250 2.30 12.55 -19.13
C ALA A 250 3.44 11.95 -19.98
N THR A 251 4.16 12.81 -20.69
CA THR A 251 5.33 12.39 -21.48
C THR A 251 6.45 11.94 -20.55
N SER A 252 7.40 11.16 -21.07
CA SER A 252 8.60 10.79 -20.28
C SER A 252 9.38 12.01 -19.83
N VAL A 253 9.41 13.06 -20.63
CA VAL A 253 10.03 14.35 -20.27
C VAL A 253 9.34 14.94 -19.04
N ALA A 254 8.01 15.12 -19.10
CA ALA A 254 7.24 15.67 -17.99
C ALA A 254 7.33 14.83 -16.71
N ILE A 255 7.41 13.48 -16.84
CA ILE A 255 7.62 12.58 -15.70
C ILE A 255 9.02 12.76 -15.12
N GLY A 256 10.05 12.91 -15.97
CA GLY A 256 11.40 13.19 -15.53
C GLY A 256 11.49 14.49 -14.72
N GLU A 257 10.92 15.58 -15.24
CA GLU A 257 10.83 16.88 -14.56
C GLU A 257 10.10 16.77 -13.21
N LEU A 258 8.94 16.11 -13.20
CA LEU A 258 8.16 15.88 -11.97
C LEU A 258 8.97 15.13 -10.90
N LEU A 259 9.84 14.22 -11.31
CA LEU A 259 10.69 13.41 -10.43
C LEU A 259 12.06 14.07 -10.13
N GLY A 260 12.25 15.35 -10.48
CA GLY A 260 13.43 16.13 -10.14
C GLY A 260 14.65 15.80 -11.01
N PHE A 261 14.47 15.45 -12.28
CA PHE A 261 15.55 15.34 -13.25
C PHE A 261 15.64 16.62 -14.08
N ASP A 262 16.78 17.28 -14.03
CA ASP A 262 17.03 18.51 -14.79
C ASP A 262 17.08 18.27 -16.31
N GLU A 263 17.52 17.07 -16.72
CA GLU A 263 17.69 16.69 -18.12
C GLU A 263 16.90 15.43 -18.46
N PRO A 264 16.06 15.43 -19.52
CA PRO A 264 15.30 14.24 -19.94
C PRO A 264 16.16 13.02 -20.21
N THR A 265 17.36 13.19 -20.77
CA THR A 265 18.32 12.12 -21.05
C THR A 265 18.81 11.43 -19.77
N ASN A 266 18.94 12.17 -18.67
CA ASN A 266 19.34 11.62 -17.38
C ASN A 266 18.23 10.75 -16.80
N PHE A 267 16.96 11.14 -16.95
CA PHE A 267 15.83 10.32 -16.58
C PHE A 267 15.79 9.00 -17.38
N VAL A 268 15.94 9.05 -18.68
CA VAL A 268 15.92 7.83 -19.54
C VAL A 268 17.05 6.88 -19.15
N LYS A 269 18.28 7.38 -18.95
CA LYS A 269 19.43 6.58 -18.49
C LYS A 269 19.18 5.96 -17.12
N PHE A 270 18.68 6.76 -16.17
CA PHE A 270 18.31 6.31 -14.83
C PHE A 270 17.27 5.21 -14.88
N PHE A 271 16.17 5.43 -15.58
CA PHE A 271 15.08 4.47 -15.69
C PHE A 271 15.55 3.15 -16.33
N ARG A 272 16.31 3.22 -17.45
CA ARG A 272 16.84 2.04 -18.11
C ARG A 272 17.80 1.24 -17.21
N ARG A 273 18.62 1.90 -16.43
CA ARG A 273 19.54 1.25 -15.49
C ARG A 273 18.81 0.43 -14.43
N LEU A 274 17.67 0.94 -13.91
CA LEU A 274 16.96 0.32 -12.80
C LEU A 274 15.85 -0.64 -13.23
N VAL A 275 15.20 -0.36 -14.36
CA VAL A 275 14.03 -1.12 -14.84
C VAL A 275 14.40 -2.05 -16.01
N GLY A 276 15.58 -1.88 -16.61
CA GLY A 276 16.07 -2.73 -17.70
C GLY A 276 15.56 -2.33 -19.09
N THR A 277 14.63 -1.38 -19.19
CA THR A 277 14.04 -0.94 -20.47
C THR A 277 13.87 0.57 -20.51
N THR A 278 13.54 1.15 -21.67
CA THR A 278 13.28 2.58 -21.79
C THR A 278 11.88 2.93 -21.23
N PRO A 279 11.63 4.19 -20.78
CA PRO A 279 10.32 4.63 -20.31
C PRO A 279 9.21 4.36 -21.34
N GLU A 280 9.46 4.62 -22.62
CA GLU A 280 8.50 4.40 -23.70
C GLU A 280 8.19 2.93 -23.95
N ALA A 281 9.22 2.09 -24.01
CA ALA A 281 9.06 0.64 -24.17
C ALA A 281 8.31 0.04 -22.96
N PHE A 282 8.63 0.48 -21.73
CA PHE A 282 7.92 0.09 -20.52
C PHE A 282 6.43 0.47 -20.60
N ARG A 283 6.13 1.70 -21.00
CA ARG A 283 4.77 2.18 -21.21
C ARG A 283 4.01 1.35 -22.23
N GLN A 284 4.63 1.04 -23.36
CA GLN A 284 4.00 0.24 -24.42
C GLN A 284 3.71 -1.19 -23.94
N ALA A 285 4.67 -1.86 -23.31
CA ALA A 285 4.52 -3.21 -22.80
C ALA A 285 3.35 -3.34 -21.79
N HIS A 286 3.14 -2.33 -20.92
CA HIS A 286 2.08 -2.35 -19.93
C HIS A 286 0.73 -1.78 -20.44
N ARG A 287 0.69 -1.20 -21.64
CA ARG A 287 -0.55 -0.81 -22.32
C ARG A 287 -1.24 -1.96 -23.04
N LEU A 288 -0.47 -2.91 -23.53
CA LEU A 288 -0.98 -4.08 -24.28
C LEU A 288 -1.63 -5.15 -23.38
N GLN A 289 -1.54 -5.00 -22.06
CA GLN A 289 -2.13 -5.91 -21.07
C GLN A 289 -3.51 -5.42 -20.53
N ARG A 290 -4.10 -4.43 -21.20
CA ARG A 290 -5.42 -3.87 -20.82
C ARG A 290 -6.52 -4.23 -21.80
#